data_0bd04dad043e0fc175f7e91d3e89c604
#
_entry.id   0bd04dad043e0fc175f7e91d3e89c604
#
_cell.length_a   1.000
_cell.length_b   1.000
_cell.length_c   1.000
_cell.angle_alpha   90.00
_cell.angle_beta   90.00
_cell.angle_gamma   90.00
#
_symmetry.space_group_name_H-M   'P 1'
#
loop_
_entity.id
_entity.type
_entity.pdbx_description
1 polymer ?
#
loop_
_entity_poly.entity_id
_entity_poly.type
_entity_poly.pdbx_seq_one_letter_code
_entity_poly.pdbx_strand_id
1 'polypeptide(L)'
;YGVHRNFVETLIIPSTWREGGLSLYGDTDFGLNWNVGLTTGLDLAKWNFNPENPLFKSALEMQNNAIAPMQTSHQELGLANAKNLSQYVALNYTGISGVTLGGSVFTGKSSRSSTEAVLPEQRATLYEAHARWTPGKWDLSALYARGTFSNTAAANQLNPGAANPMPAAFYGWYAQAAYNLWQKGDYRFAPFVRYERYNMAEKYEGLAPGFTMPAGWPSLSDTVYTIGANFYLNPNVVFKVD
;
A
#
# COMPACT_ATOMS: atom_id res chain seq x y z
N TYR A 1 8.21 10.48 -9.75
CA TYR A 1 9.61 10.31 -10.18
C TYR A 1 9.97 8.82 -10.17
N GLY A 2 11.04 8.46 -10.89
CA GLY A 2 11.51 7.08 -11.01
C GLY A 2 10.82 6.23 -12.06
N VAL A 3 11.42 5.09 -12.40
CA VAL A 3 10.92 4.09 -13.34
C VAL A 3 9.89 3.21 -12.64
N HIS A 4 10.22 2.76 -11.43
CA HIS A 4 9.36 1.91 -10.61
C HIS A 4 8.58 2.73 -9.59
N ARG A 5 7.39 2.23 -9.23
CA ARG A 5 6.66 2.73 -8.07
C ARG A 5 7.48 2.48 -6.81
N ASN A 6 7.25 3.30 -5.78
CA ASN A 6 7.85 3.05 -4.48
C ASN A 6 7.28 1.77 -3.84
N PHE A 7 8.03 1.19 -2.93
CA PHE A 7 7.65 -0.06 -2.27
C PHE A 7 6.43 0.10 -1.35
N VAL A 8 6.23 1.27 -0.78
CA VAL A 8 5.06 1.53 0.08
C VAL A 8 3.76 1.43 -0.72
N GLU A 9 3.73 2.01 -1.94
CA GLU A 9 2.58 1.96 -2.86
C GLU A 9 2.52 0.68 -3.70
N THR A 10 3.29 -0.34 -3.34
CA THR A 10 3.24 -1.67 -3.96
C THR A 10 3.07 -2.79 -2.94
N LEU A 11 3.70 -2.69 -1.77
CA LEU A 11 3.70 -3.74 -0.75
C LEU A 11 2.75 -3.45 0.43
N ILE A 12 2.50 -2.18 0.73
CA ILE A 12 1.62 -1.76 1.83
C ILE A 12 0.26 -1.33 1.28
N ILE A 13 0.25 -0.45 0.28
CA ILE A 13 -0.96 -0.08 -0.46
C ILE A 13 -0.97 -0.88 -1.77
N PRO A 14 -2.04 -1.58 -2.14
CA PRO A 14 -2.12 -2.31 -3.40
C PRO A 14 -1.92 -1.38 -4.61
N SER A 15 -1.03 -1.74 -5.53
CA SER A 15 -0.64 -0.88 -6.65
C SER A 15 -1.72 -0.68 -7.71
N THR A 16 -2.66 -1.60 -7.81
CA THR A 16 -3.76 -1.54 -8.79
C THR A 16 -5.02 -2.06 -8.13
N TRP A 17 -5.47 -1.32 -7.14
CA TRP A 17 -6.64 -1.71 -6.37
C TRP A 17 -7.92 -1.27 -7.07
N ARG A 18 -8.79 -2.22 -7.37
CA ARG A 18 -10.09 -2.00 -8.04
C ARG A 18 -11.18 -2.65 -7.23
N GLU A 19 -12.17 -1.86 -6.84
CA GLU A 19 -13.35 -2.32 -6.11
C GLU A 19 -14.62 -1.79 -6.76
N GLY A 20 -15.69 -2.58 -6.72
CA GLY A 20 -17.02 -2.12 -7.10
C GLY A 20 -17.66 -1.39 -5.92
N GLY A 21 -18.33 -0.28 -6.16
CA GLY A 21 -18.93 0.47 -5.06
C GLY A 21 -19.72 1.68 -5.48
N LEU A 22 -20.17 2.42 -4.47
CA LEU A 22 -20.84 3.71 -4.60
C LEU A 22 -20.09 4.72 -3.78
N SER A 23 -19.91 5.93 -4.32
CA SER A 23 -19.24 7.01 -3.62
C SER A 23 -19.95 8.35 -3.81
N LEU A 24 -19.78 9.22 -2.82
CA LEU A 24 -20.08 10.63 -2.87
C LEU A 24 -18.75 11.39 -2.79
N TYR A 25 -18.62 12.42 -3.58
CA TYR A 25 -17.44 13.28 -3.58
C TYR A 25 -17.83 14.73 -3.79
N GLY A 26 -16.98 15.63 -3.37
CA GLY A 26 -17.20 17.04 -3.55
C GLY A 26 -15.95 17.87 -3.25
N ASP A 27 -16.03 19.11 -3.68
CA ASP A 27 -15.01 20.13 -3.53
C ASP A 27 -15.58 21.31 -2.75
N THR A 28 -14.72 22.00 -2.02
CA THR A 28 -15.05 23.23 -1.31
C THR A 28 -14.28 24.40 -1.89
N ASP A 29 -14.82 25.61 -1.79
CA ASP A 29 -14.19 26.83 -2.30
C ASP A 29 -12.83 27.14 -1.61
N PHE A 30 -12.60 26.60 -0.40
CA PHE A 30 -11.33 26.76 0.31
C PHE A 30 -10.29 25.68 -0.04
N GLY A 31 -10.57 24.79 -1.03
CA GLY A 31 -9.62 23.82 -1.56
C GLY A 31 -9.61 22.46 -0.86
N LEU A 32 -10.63 22.11 -0.07
CA LEU A 32 -10.80 20.75 0.44
C LEU A 32 -11.61 19.93 -0.56
N ASN A 33 -11.02 18.83 -1.04
CA ASN A 33 -11.68 17.78 -1.81
C ASN A 33 -11.95 16.60 -0.88
N TRP A 34 -13.13 16.02 -0.94
CA TRP A 34 -13.51 14.87 -0.12
C TRP A 34 -14.19 13.80 -0.95
N ASN A 35 -13.98 12.54 -0.55
CA ASN A 35 -14.61 11.39 -1.15
C ASN A 35 -14.93 10.37 -0.04
N VAL A 36 -16.17 9.89 -0.01
CA VAL A 36 -16.63 8.87 0.93
C VAL A 36 -17.40 7.80 0.17
N GLY A 37 -17.25 6.55 0.55
CA GLY A 37 -17.94 5.49 -0.17
C GLY A 37 -18.02 4.17 0.55
N LEU A 38 -18.82 3.30 -0.08
CA LEU A 38 -18.97 1.89 0.23
C LEU A 38 -18.48 1.08 -0.97
N THR A 39 -17.64 0.10 -0.71
CA THR A 39 -17.07 -0.74 -1.78
C THR A 39 -17.17 -2.22 -1.41
N THR A 40 -17.00 -3.09 -2.39
CA THR A 40 -16.53 -4.44 -2.12
C THR A 40 -15.24 -4.37 -1.33
N GLY A 41 -14.99 -5.29 -0.45
CA GLY A 41 -13.87 -5.21 0.47
C GLY A 41 -12.78 -6.23 0.17
N LEU A 42 -11.86 -6.34 1.09
CA LEU A 42 -10.82 -7.36 1.07
C LEU A 42 -11.37 -8.72 1.48
N ASP A 43 -10.73 -9.80 1.05
CA ASP A 43 -11.06 -11.17 1.40
C ASP A 43 -9.84 -11.88 2.02
N LEU A 44 -9.75 -11.86 3.35
CA LEU A 44 -8.66 -12.49 4.09
C LEU A 44 -8.69 -14.03 4.04
N ALA A 45 -9.78 -14.64 3.57
CA ALA A 45 -9.81 -16.08 3.30
C ALA A 45 -8.87 -16.49 2.13
N LYS A 46 -8.46 -15.52 1.30
CA LYS A 46 -7.43 -15.74 0.26
C LYS A 46 -6.01 -15.80 0.81
N TRP A 47 -5.81 -15.54 2.12
CA TRP A 47 -4.47 -15.58 2.70
C TRP A 47 -3.85 -16.97 2.55
N ASN A 48 -2.67 -17.01 1.97
CA ASN A 48 -1.93 -18.26 1.81
C ASN A 48 -0.95 -18.46 2.98
N PHE A 49 -1.31 -19.33 3.90
CA PHE A 49 -0.48 -19.68 5.06
C PHE A 49 0.76 -20.51 4.70
N ASN A 50 0.74 -21.24 3.58
CA ASN A 50 1.81 -22.12 3.17
C ASN A 50 2.11 -21.98 1.66
N PRO A 51 2.70 -20.85 1.22
CA PRO A 51 3.07 -20.67 -0.17
C PRO A 51 4.14 -21.67 -0.60
N GLU A 52 3.99 -22.22 -1.79
CA GLU A 52 4.84 -23.33 -2.29
C GLU A 52 6.32 -22.93 -2.50
N ASN A 53 6.60 -21.65 -2.73
CA ASN A 53 7.97 -21.18 -2.95
C ASN A 53 8.29 -19.97 -2.07
N PRO A 54 8.94 -20.16 -0.92
CA PRO A 54 9.32 -19.08 -0.03
C PRO A 54 10.53 -18.26 -0.53
N LEU A 55 11.23 -18.69 -1.59
CA LEU A 55 12.43 -18.01 -2.08
C LEU A 55 12.10 -16.93 -3.11
N PHE A 56 11.46 -15.87 -2.67
CA PHE A 56 11.16 -14.72 -3.53
C PHE A 56 12.40 -13.83 -3.71
N LYS A 57 12.78 -13.60 -4.96
CA LYS A 57 14.00 -12.87 -5.32
C LYS A 57 13.80 -11.38 -5.55
N SER A 58 12.57 -10.93 -5.65
CA SER A 58 12.25 -9.53 -5.94
C SER A 58 10.99 -9.05 -5.24
N ALA A 59 10.85 -7.73 -5.09
CA ALA A 59 9.64 -7.11 -4.57
C ALA A 59 8.40 -7.43 -5.42
N LEU A 60 8.57 -7.59 -6.73
CA LEU A 60 7.49 -7.99 -7.64
C LEU A 60 7.02 -9.42 -7.35
N GLU A 61 7.94 -10.33 -7.08
CA GLU A 61 7.59 -11.71 -6.67
C GLU A 61 6.90 -11.73 -5.32
N MET A 62 7.33 -10.91 -4.34
CA MET A 62 6.63 -10.76 -3.07
C MET A 62 5.21 -10.23 -3.27
N GLN A 63 5.00 -9.28 -4.17
CA GLN A 63 3.70 -8.73 -4.50
C GLN A 63 2.79 -9.79 -5.15
N ASN A 64 3.31 -10.54 -6.11
CA ASN A 64 2.54 -11.51 -6.89
C ASN A 64 2.25 -12.81 -6.12
N ASN A 65 3.09 -13.17 -5.15
CA ASN A 65 3.03 -14.45 -4.44
C ASN A 65 2.49 -14.33 -3.00
N ALA A 66 1.64 -13.34 -2.76
CA ALA A 66 0.80 -13.32 -1.58
C ALA A 66 1.51 -13.08 -0.23
N ILE A 67 2.62 -12.35 -0.23
CA ILE A 67 3.27 -11.92 1.02
C ILE A 67 2.84 -10.51 1.42
N ALA A 68 2.56 -9.64 0.46
CA ALA A 68 2.09 -8.28 0.74
C ALA A 68 0.64 -8.32 1.27
N PRO A 69 0.38 -7.91 2.52
CA PRO A 69 -0.88 -8.22 3.21
C PRO A 69 -2.13 -7.74 2.48
N MET A 70 -2.15 -6.51 2.02
CA MET A 70 -3.32 -5.96 1.33
C MET A 70 -3.42 -6.47 -0.10
N GLN A 71 -2.29 -6.68 -0.77
CA GLN A 71 -2.26 -7.16 -2.16
C GLN A 71 -2.81 -8.58 -2.28
N THR A 72 -2.53 -9.44 -1.31
CA THR A 72 -3.04 -10.81 -1.27
C THR A 72 -4.55 -10.88 -1.08
N SER A 73 -5.08 -9.96 -0.32
CA SER A 73 -6.50 -10.00 0.12
C SER A 73 -7.45 -9.17 -0.74
N HIS A 74 -6.96 -8.35 -1.67
CA HIS A 74 -7.84 -7.59 -2.55
C HIS A 74 -8.59 -8.49 -3.54
N GLN A 75 -9.82 -8.09 -3.93
CA GLN A 75 -10.71 -9.01 -4.64
C GLN A 75 -10.75 -8.76 -6.11
N GLU A 76 -10.11 -8.06 -6.83
CA GLU A 76 -10.32 -7.82 -8.26
C GLU A 76 -11.83 -7.70 -8.63
N LEU A 77 -12.23 -6.66 -9.29
CA LEU A 77 -13.64 -6.31 -9.54
C LEU A 77 -14.50 -7.48 -10.11
N GLY A 78 -13.91 -8.28 -11.01
CA GLY A 78 -14.62 -9.35 -11.71
C GLY A 78 -15.01 -10.56 -10.84
N LEU A 79 -14.40 -10.72 -9.69
CA LEU A 79 -14.60 -11.84 -8.76
C LEU A 79 -14.97 -11.34 -7.36
N ALA A 80 -15.24 -10.05 -7.23
CA ALA A 80 -15.55 -9.44 -5.95
C ALA A 80 -16.87 -9.93 -5.38
N ASN A 81 -16.89 -10.14 -4.08
CA ASN A 81 -18.08 -10.53 -3.35
C ASN A 81 -18.52 -9.37 -2.44
N ALA A 82 -19.73 -8.91 -2.64
CA ALA A 82 -20.34 -7.81 -1.89
C ALA A 82 -20.99 -8.23 -0.57
N LYS A 83 -20.71 -9.44 -0.05
CA LYS A 83 -21.33 -9.91 1.20
C LYS A 83 -20.97 -9.02 2.39
N ASN A 84 -19.74 -8.53 2.43
CA ASN A 84 -19.26 -7.58 3.43
C ASN A 84 -18.75 -6.33 2.71
N LEU A 85 -19.46 -5.23 2.83
CA LEU A 85 -19.02 -3.97 2.28
C LEU A 85 -17.99 -3.31 3.20
N SER A 86 -17.01 -2.67 2.58
CA SER A 86 -16.03 -1.82 3.22
C SER A 86 -16.39 -0.35 3.04
N GLN A 87 -15.91 0.48 3.93
CA GLN A 87 -16.13 1.92 3.94
C GLN A 87 -14.79 2.63 3.75
N TYR A 88 -14.81 3.75 3.06
CA TYR A 88 -13.65 4.61 2.99
C TYR A 88 -14.02 6.08 3.06
N VAL A 89 -13.05 6.87 3.53
CA VAL A 89 -13.06 8.32 3.50
C VAL A 89 -11.70 8.77 3.01
N ALA A 90 -11.66 9.69 2.05
CA ALA A 90 -10.45 10.33 1.56
C ALA A 90 -10.64 11.84 1.55
N LEU A 91 -9.63 12.55 2.02
CA LEU A 91 -9.58 14.00 2.09
C LEU A 91 -8.29 14.50 1.43
N ASN A 92 -8.39 15.52 0.60
CA ASN A 92 -7.25 16.21 0.00
C ASN A 92 -7.45 17.71 0.11
N TYR A 93 -6.44 18.41 0.60
CA TYR A 93 -6.44 19.86 0.72
C TYR A 93 -5.40 20.47 -0.22
N THR A 94 -5.85 21.36 -1.09
CA THR A 94 -5.05 22.06 -2.10
C THR A 94 -5.21 23.59 -2.03
N GLY A 95 -5.78 24.10 -0.94
CA GLY A 95 -6.06 25.53 -0.78
C GLY A 95 -4.82 26.44 -0.62
N ILE A 96 -3.63 25.85 -0.44
CA ILE A 96 -2.36 26.58 -0.42
C ILE A 96 -1.62 26.29 -1.72
N SER A 97 -1.24 27.34 -2.45
CA SER A 97 -0.52 27.20 -3.72
C SER A 97 0.78 26.39 -3.56
N GLY A 98 0.94 25.36 -4.37
CA GLY A 98 2.10 24.47 -4.33
C GLY A 98 2.11 23.47 -3.18
N VAL A 99 1.04 23.41 -2.37
CA VAL A 99 0.93 22.42 -1.27
C VAL A 99 -0.28 21.53 -1.51
N THR A 100 -0.06 20.23 -1.36
CA THR A 100 -1.13 19.23 -1.26
C THR A 100 -0.94 18.47 0.04
N LEU A 101 -1.99 18.37 0.85
CA LEU A 101 -2.04 17.55 2.05
C LEU A 101 -3.23 16.61 1.91
N GLY A 102 -3.06 15.36 2.22
CA GLY A 102 -4.15 14.42 2.12
C GLY A 102 -4.02 13.24 3.07
N GLY A 103 -5.09 12.47 3.11
CA GLY A 103 -5.13 11.23 3.86
C GLY A 103 -6.43 10.48 3.61
N SER A 104 -6.39 9.19 3.87
CA SER A 104 -7.54 8.33 3.72
C SER A 104 -7.59 7.23 4.77
N VAL A 105 -8.79 6.73 4.99
CA VAL A 105 -9.05 5.53 5.80
C VAL A 105 -9.96 4.62 5.01
N PHE A 106 -9.57 3.36 4.89
CA PHE A 106 -10.38 2.28 4.37
C PHE A 106 -10.57 1.24 5.47
N THR A 107 -11.78 0.76 5.70
CA THR A 107 -12.05 -0.28 6.69
C THR A 107 -13.25 -1.12 6.34
N GLY A 108 -13.19 -2.42 6.62
CA GLY A 108 -14.32 -3.31 6.42
C GLY A 108 -14.11 -4.71 6.99
N LYS A 109 -15.20 -5.43 7.14
CA LYS A 109 -15.16 -6.86 7.45
C LYS A 109 -14.59 -7.61 6.26
N SER A 110 -13.61 -8.47 6.50
CA SER A 110 -12.77 -9.08 5.46
C SER A 110 -12.71 -10.60 5.56
N SER A 111 -13.47 -11.22 6.45
CA SER A 111 -13.58 -12.67 6.52
C SER A 111 -14.85 -13.15 5.81
N ARG A 112 -14.72 -14.22 5.04
CA ARG A 112 -15.85 -15.00 4.57
C ARG A 112 -16.06 -16.18 5.49
N SER A 113 -17.29 -16.39 5.90
CA SER A 113 -17.75 -17.72 6.29
C SER A 113 -17.86 -18.54 5.01
N SER A 114 -16.81 -19.24 4.60
CA SER A 114 -16.96 -20.37 3.72
C SER A 114 -17.43 -21.55 4.58
N THR A 115 -18.22 -22.44 4.00
CA THR A 115 -18.75 -23.64 4.69
C THR A 115 -17.66 -24.59 5.18
N GLU A 116 -16.40 -24.37 4.86
CA GLU A 116 -15.29 -25.30 5.12
C GLU A 116 -14.23 -24.79 6.12
N ALA A 117 -14.14 -23.49 6.36
CA ALA A 117 -13.23 -22.96 7.37
C ALA A 117 -13.92 -21.82 8.13
N VAL A 118 -14.23 -22.08 9.39
CA VAL A 118 -14.70 -21.05 10.31
C VAL A 118 -13.53 -20.17 10.71
N LEU A 119 -13.13 -19.27 9.79
CA LEU A 119 -12.24 -18.20 10.18
C LEU A 119 -13.02 -17.22 11.07
N PRO A 120 -12.40 -16.72 12.15
CA PRO A 120 -13.02 -15.71 12.99
C PRO A 120 -13.35 -14.47 12.16
N GLU A 121 -14.36 -13.73 12.58
CA GLU A 121 -14.67 -12.45 11.95
C GLU A 121 -13.44 -11.53 12.01
N GLN A 122 -12.92 -11.16 10.85
CA GLN A 122 -11.75 -10.29 10.70
C GLN A 122 -12.16 -8.96 10.10
N ARG A 123 -11.44 -7.92 10.45
CA ARG A 123 -11.55 -6.59 9.87
C ARG A 123 -10.20 -6.16 9.34
N ALA A 124 -10.17 -5.69 8.12
CA ALA A 124 -9.02 -4.99 7.58
C ALA A 124 -9.22 -3.49 7.71
N THR A 125 -8.17 -2.78 8.09
CA THR A 125 -8.15 -1.31 8.11
C THR A 125 -6.82 -0.85 7.51
N LEU A 126 -6.90 0.08 6.59
CA LEU A 126 -5.74 0.79 6.01
C LEU A 126 -5.98 2.28 6.18
N TYR A 127 -5.00 2.99 6.68
CA TYR A 127 -5.00 4.45 6.66
C TYR A 127 -3.67 4.96 6.10
N GLU A 128 -3.75 6.09 5.44
CA GLU A 128 -2.58 6.77 4.92
C GLU A 128 -2.70 8.28 5.13
N ALA A 129 -1.55 8.95 5.14
CA ALA A 129 -1.42 10.39 5.09
C ALA A 129 -0.29 10.75 4.14
N HIS A 130 -0.50 11.76 3.31
CA HIS A 130 0.48 12.21 2.34
C HIS A 130 0.57 13.72 2.26
N ALA A 131 1.73 14.19 1.86
CA ALA A 131 2.00 15.59 1.60
C ALA A 131 2.86 15.76 0.34
N ARG A 132 2.61 16.82 -0.40
CA ARG A 132 3.47 17.30 -1.47
C ARG A 132 3.62 18.81 -1.36
N TRP A 133 4.84 19.28 -1.54
CA TRP A 133 5.15 20.71 -1.53
C TRP A 133 6.11 21.04 -2.66
N THR A 134 5.76 22.05 -3.48
CA THR A 134 6.53 22.44 -4.66
C THR A 134 7.06 23.88 -4.56
N PRO A 135 8.00 24.16 -3.62
CA PRO A 135 8.59 25.50 -3.46
C PRO A 135 9.63 25.78 -4.54
N GLY A 136 9.32 26.70 -5.46
CA GLY A 136 10.22 27.10 -6.53
C GLY A 136 10.61 25.97 -7.46
N LYS A 137 11.86 25.49 -7.40
CA LYS A 137 12.37 24.40 -8.24
C LYS A 137 12.29 23.02 -7.58
N TRP A 138 11.90 22.94 -6.32
CA TRP A 138 11.78 21.71 -5.58
C TRP A 138 10.42 21.04 -5.78
N ASP A 139 10.43 19.72 -5.72
CA ASP A 139 9.23 18.89 -5.61
C ASP A 139 9.47 17.89 -4.47
N LEU A 140 8.87 18.16 -3.33
CA LEU A 140 9.01 17.39 -2.11
C LEU A 140 7.74 16.60 -1.88
N SER A 141 7.84 15.31 -1.59
CA SER A 141 6.69 14.47 -1.27
C SER A 141 7.00 13.47 -0.17
N ALA A 142 6.00 13.15 0.62
CA ALA A 142 6.07 12.13 1.64
C ALA A 142 4.72 11.42 1.76
N LEU A 143 4.75 10.15 2.15
CA LEU A 143 3.58 9.35 2.45
C LEU A 143 3.88 8.41 3.61
N TYR A 144 2.92 8.22 4.48
CA TYR A 144 2.89 7.18 5.50
C TYR A 144 1.62 6.35 5.34
N ALA A 145 1.72 5.03 5.37
CA ALA A 145 0.59 4.12 5.35
C ALA A 145 0.73 3.05 6.43
N ARG A 146 -0.38 2.69 7.05
CA ARG A 146 -0.43 1.60 8.03
C ARG A 146 -1.70 0.78 7.84
N GLY A 147 -1.52 -0.54 7.79
CA GLY A 147 -2.61 -1.49 7.74
C GLY A 147 -2.66 -2.37 9.00
N THR A 148 -3.86 -2.83 9.34
CA THR A 148 -4.09 -3.77 10.43
C THR A 148 -5.14 -4.79 10.04
N PHE A 149 -4.94 -6.03 10.51
CA PHE A 149 -5.94 -7.09 10.48
C PHE A 149 -6.32 -7.50 11.89
N SER A 150 -7.60 -7.53 12.20
CA SER A 150 -8.08 -7.97 13.51
C SER A 150 -8.21 -9.51 13.57
N ASN A 151 -8.21 -10.06 14.79
CA ASN A 151 -8.42 -11.49 15.07
C ASN A 151 -7.44 -12.44 14.35
N THR A 152 -6.24 -11.96 14.04
CA THR A 152 -5.19 -12.76 13.41
C THR A 152 -4.67 -13.86 14.32
N ALA A 153 -4.74 -13.68 15.64
CA ALA A 153 -4.37 -14.71 16.60
C ALA A 153 -5.13 -16.01 16.37
N ALA A 154 -6.45 -15.95 16.22
CA ALA A 154 -7.27 -17.12 15.99
C ALA A 154 -6.98 -17.75 14.61
N ALA A 155 -6.75 -16.94 13.56
CA ALA A 155 -6.37 -17.45 12.25
C ALA A 155 -5.03 -18.19 12.27
N ASN A 156 -4.03 -17.63 12.96
CA ASN A 156 -2.71 -18.26 13.11
C ASN A 156 -2.75 -19.52 13.97
N GLN A 157 -3.58 -19.55 15.01
CA GLN A 157 -3.78 -20.74 15.85
C GLN A 157 -4.47 -21.89 15.11
N LEU A 158 -5.33 -21.60 14.14
CA LEU A 158 -5.93 -22.61 13.26
C LEU A 158 -4.93 -23.15 12.22
N ASN A 159 -3.80 -22.48 12.02
CA ASN A 159 -2.73 -22.85 11.07
C ASN A 159 -1.38 -22.93 11.80
N PRO A 160 -1.23 -23.82 12.82
CA PRO A 160 0.00 -23.92 13.58
C PRO A 160 1.16 -24.39 12.69
N GLY A 161 2.30 -23.70 12.78
CA GLY A 161 3.48 -24.02 11.96
C GLY A 161 3.41 -23.52 10.52
N ALA A 162 2.43 -22.67 10.19
CA ALA A 162 2.35 -22.04 8.87
C ALA A 162 3.65 -21.30 8.53
N ALA A 163 4.12 -21.45 7.30
CA ALA A 163 5.32 -20.76 6.82
C ALA A 163 5.09 -19.24 6.67
N ASN A 164 3.84 -18.83 6.42
CA ASN A 164 3.43 -17.44 6.23
C ASN A 164 2.28 -17.08 7.17
N PRO A 165 2.54 -16.85 8.47
CA PRO A 165 1.49 -16.43 9.39
C PRO A 165 0.92 -15.08 8.99
N MET A 166 -0.36 -14.86 9.29
CA MET A 166 -1.05 -13.62 8.98
C MET A 166 -0.59 -12.50 9.94
N PRO A 167 -0.06 -11.37 9.44
CA PRO A 167 0.34 -10.26 10.30
C PRO A 167 -0.88 -9.51 10.85
N ALA A 168 -0.78 -9.03 12.08
CA ALA A 168 -1.79 -8.17 12.70
C ALA A 168 -1.60 -6.69 12.35
N ALA A 169 -0.38 -6.27 12.02
CA ALA A 169 -0.05 -4.91 11.64
C ALA A 169 1.12 -4.87 10.66
N PHE A 170 1.09 -3.89 9.77
CA PHE A 170 2.11 -3.60 8.77
C PHE A 170 2.10 -2.11 8.42
N TYR A 171 3.22 -1.57 8.00
CA TYR A 171 3.33 -0.14 7.66
C TYR A 171 4.43 0.12 6.64
N GLY A 172 4.39 1.32 6.07
CA GLY A 172 5.47 1.85 5.26
C GLY A 172 5.38 3.37 5.15
N TRP A 173 6.50 3.99 4.85
CA TRP A 173 6.57 5.41 4.57
C TRP A 173 7.72 5.73 3.64
N TYR A 174 7.58 6.82 2.90
CA TYR A 174 8.68 7.37 2.13
C TYR A 174 8.74 8.89 2.22
N ALA A 175 9.91 9.42 1.96
CA ALA A 175 10.15 10.83 1.69
C ALA A 175 10.99 10.95 0.41
N GLN A 176 10.58 11.84 -0.49
CA GLN A 176 11.21 12.06 -1.79
C GLN A 176 11.46 13.55 -2.01
N ALA A 177 12.60 13.87 -2.58
CA ALA A 177 12.95 15.21 -3.01
C ALA A 177 13.45 15.18 -4.45
N ALA A 178 12.85 15.98 -5.32
CA ALA A 178 13.32 16.21 -6.67
C ALA A 178 13.62 17.70 -6.88
N TYR A 179 14.54 18.01 -7.76
CA TYR A 179 14.93 19.36 -8.04
C TYR A 179 15.04 19.62 -9.55
N ASN A 180 14.33 20.63 -10.04
CA ASN A 180 14.44 21.10 -11.43
C ASN A 180 15.80 21.77 -11.63
N LEU A 181 16.84 20.96 -11.91
CA LEU A 181 18.21 21.42 -12.02
C LEU A 181 18.41 22.31 -13.26
N TRP A 182 17.79 21.93 -14.36
CA TRP A 182 17.91 22.64 -15.62
C TRP A 182 16.60 22.60 -16.41
N GLN A 183 16.26 23.73 -17.05
CA GLN A 183 15.12 23.86 -17.95
C GLN A 183 15.44 24.83 -19.09
N LYS A 184 15.11 24.44 -20.33
CA LYS A 184 15.22 25.28 -21.52
C LYS A 184 14.08 24.96 -22.48
N GLY A 185 13.12 25.89 -22.64
CA GLY A 185 11.87 25.60 -23.35
C GLY A 185 11.13 24.45 -22.69
N ASP A 186 10.79 23.45 -23.46
CA ASP A 186 10.10 22.24 -22.99
C ASP A 186 11.02 21.21 -22.33
N TYR A 187 12.33 21.31 -22.59
CA TYR A 187 13.31 20.40 -22.01
C TYR A 187 13.52 20.70 -20.52
N ARG A 188 13.50 19.66 -19.71
CA ARG A 188 13.71 19.77 -18.27
C ARG A 188 14.47 18.56 -17.74
N PHE A 189 15.46 18.79 -16.89
CA PHE A 189 16.20 17.75 -16.19
C PHE A 189 16.00 17.88 -14.68
N ALA A 190 15.51 16.80 -14.07
CA ALA A 190 15.14 16.76 -12.67
C ALA A 190 15.70 15.50 -11.99
N PRO A 191 16.88 15.57 -11.34
CA PRO A 191 17.33 14.53 -10.44
C PRO A 191 16.44 14.43 -9.21
N PHE A 192 16.39 13.23 -8.60
CA PHE A 192 15.64 12.99 -7.37
C PHE A 192 16.35 11.99 -6.45
N VAL A 193 15.97 12.03 -5.19
CA VAL A 193 16.32 11.03 -4.19
C VAL A 193 15.06 10.63 -3.45
N ARG A 194 14.96 9.35 -3.06
CA ARG A 194 13.87 8.83 -2.25
C ARG A 194 14.41 7.90 -1.18
N TYR A 195 13.90 8.06 0.02
CA TYR A 195 14.11 7.17 1.14
C TYR A 195 12.78 6.48 1.46
N GLU A 196 12.81 5.17 1.58
CA GLU A 196 11.64 4.36 1.91
C GLU A 196 11.96 3.42 3.05
N ARG A 197 10.98 3.22 3.91
CA ARG A 197 11.01 2.16 4.92
C ARG A 197 9.65 1.49 4.97
N TYR A 198 9.64 0.16 4.96
CA TYR A 198 8.42 -0.62 5.10
C TYR A 198 8.63 -1.83 6.00
N ASN A 199 7.53 -2.33 6.55
CA ASN A 199 7.47 -3.58 7.28
C ASN A 199 6.10 -4.22 7.01
N MET A 200 6.09 -5.32 6.27
CA MET A 200 4.86 -6.06 5.91
C MET A 200 4.33 -6.91 7.06
N ALA A 201 5.09 -7.05 8.14
CA ALA A 201 4.71 -7.82 9.32
C ALA A 201 5.33 -7.22 10.59
N GLU A 202 4.88 -6.02 10.94
CA GLU A 202 5.33 -5.32 12.16
C GLU A 202 4.93 -6.08 13.43
N LYS A 203 3.76 -6.71 13.39
CA LYS A 203 3.21 -7.44 14.55
C LYS A 203 2.55 -8.72 14.10
N TYR A 204 2.81 -9.80 14.79
CA TYR A 204 2.07 -11.05 14.74
C TYR A 204 1.33 -11.30 16.05
N GLU A 205 0.23 -12.05 15.98
CA GLU A 205 -0.53 -12.53 17.11
C GLU A 205 -0.84 -14.03 16.95
N GLY A 206 -0.91 -14.76 18.09
CA GLY A 206 -1.29 -16.18 18.10
C GLY A 206 -0.24 -17.14 17.54
N LEU A 207 1.01 -16.74 17.43
CA LEU A 207 2.09 -17.64 17.01
C LEU A 207 2.44 -18.62 18.12
N ALA A 208 2.89 -19.83 17.73
CA ALA A 208 3.41 -20.80 18.67
C ALA A 208 4.66 -20.25 19.40
N PRO A 209 4.88 -20.61 20.68
CA PRO A 209 6.10 -20.26 21.37
C PRO A 209 7.34 -20.72 20.60
N GLY A 210 8.32 -19.82 20.42
CA GLY A 210 9.55 -20.13 19.67
C GLY A 210 9.40 -20.14 18.14
N PHE A 211 8.29 -19.65 17.60
CA PHE A 211 8.14 -19.50 16.15
C PHE A 211 9.27 -18.65 15.56
N THR A 212 9.85 -19.13 14.47
CA THR A 212 10.82 -18.41 13.65
C THR A 212 10.40 -18.54 12.18
N MET A 213 10.61 -17.49 11.41
CA MET A 213 10.38 -17.56 9.97
C MET A 213 11.25 -18.64 9.33
N PRO A 214 10.74 -19.36 8.32
CA PRO A 214 11.51 -20.38 7.62
C PRO A 214 12.82 -19.84 7.07
N ALA A 215 13.88 -20.68 7.06
CA ALA A 215 15.14 -20.32 6.46
C ALA A 215 14.97 -19.96 4.98
N GLY A 216 15.57 -18.86 4.54
CA GLY A 216 15.43 -18.36 3.17
C GLY A 216 14.16 -17.54 2.90
N TRP A 217 13.30 -17.33 3.91
CA TRP A 217 12.17 -16.42 3.76
C TRP A 217 12.65 -14.99 3.48
N PRO A 218 12.00 -14.24 2.57
CA PRO A 218 12.41 -12.88 2.26
C PRO A 218 12.25 -11.96 3.47
N SER A 219 13.07 -10.93 3.55
CA SER A 219 12.89 -9.90 4.55
C SER A 219 11.54 -9.20 4.37
N LEU A 220 10.71 -9.22 5.42
CA LEU A 220 9.41 -8.54 5.44
C LEU A 220 9.54 -7.05 5.82
N SER A 221 10.74 -6.62 6.21
CA SER A 221 11.05 -5.25 6.59
C SER A 221 12.34 -4.81 5.92
N ASP A 222 12.32 -3.66 5.25
CA ASP A 222 13.50 -3.15 4.57
C ASP A 222 13.54 -1.62 4.56
N THR A 223 14.72 -1.10 4.22
CA THR A 223 15.00 0.32 4.02
C THR A 223 15.63 0.49 2.64
N VAL A 224 15.00 1.28 1.79
CA VAL A 224 15.40 1.46 0.39
C VAL A 224 15.81 2.92 0.14
N TYR A 225 16.94 3.09 -0.53
CA TYR A 225 17.41 4.37 -1.04
C TYR A 225 17.35 4.32 -2.56
N THR A 226 16.61 5.24 -3.16
CA THR A 226 16.55 5.40 -4.61
C THR A 226 17.16 6.74 -5.01
N ILE A 227 18.04 6.70 -6.00
CA ILE A 227 18.62 7.89 -6.64
C ILE A 227 18.34 7.75 -8.12
N GLY A 228 17.81 8.81 -8.73
CA GLY A 228 17.50 8.76 -10.15
C GLY A 228 17.33 10.15 -10.77
N ALA A 229 16.93 10.15 -12.02
CA ALA A 229 16.68 11.39 -12.76
C ALA A 229 15.59 11.22 -13.81
N ASN A 230 14.86 12.30 -14.03
CA ASN A 230 13.88 12.41 -15.11
C ASN A 230 14.36 13.48 -16.13
N PHE A 231 14.39 13.10 -17.39
CA PHE A 231 14.66 14.03 -18.49
C PHE A 231 13.40 14.15 -19.36
N TYR A 232 12.77 15.30 -19.30
CA TYR A 232 11.58 15.62 -20.08
C TYR A 232 12.00 16.22 -21.43
N LEU A 233 11.54 15.63 -22.54
CA LEU A 233 11.67 16.22 -23.88
C LEU A 233 10.61 17.28 -24.14
N ASN A 234 9.42 17.06 -23.58
CA ASN A 234 8.26 17.94 -23.59
C ASN A 234 7.33 17.54 -22.42
N PRO A 235 6.20 18.24 -22.19
CA PRO A 235 5.27 17.89 -21.11
C PRO A 235 4.72 16.46 -21.15
N ASN A 236 4.74 15.81 -22.31
CA ASN A 236 4.12 14.49 -22.52
C ASN A 236 5.13 13.34 -22.64
N VAL A 237 6.43 13.62 -22.77
CA VAL A 237 7.47 12.60 -22.98
C VAL A 237 8.59 12.78 -21.97
N VAL A 238 8.87 11.73 -21.19
CA VAL A 238 9.93 11.72 -20.19
C VAL A 238 10.76 10.45 -20.28
N PHE A 239 12.08 10.59 -20.24
CA PHE A 239 13.02 9.51 -19.98
C PHE A 239 13.32 9.47 -18.49
N LYS A 240 13.33 8.27 -17.91
CA LYS A 240 13.56 8.06 -16.50
C LYS A 240 14.66 7.04 -16.27
N VAL A 241 15.44 7.25 -15.22
CA VAL A 241 16.45 6.31 -14.73
C VAL A 241 16.49 6.37 -13.20
N ASP A 242 16.59 5.20 -12.54
CA ASP A 242 16.78 5.01 -11.10
C ASP A 242 17.37 3.62 -10.80
#